data_5a4c8df5957958ae61e67defb598e886
#
_entry.id   5a4c8df5957958ae61e67defb598e886
#
_cell.length_a   1.000
_cell.length_b   1.000
_cell.length_c   1.000
_cell.angle_alpha   90.00
_cell.angle_beta   90.00
_cell.angle_gamma   90.00
#
_symmetry.space_group_name_H-M   'P 1'
#
loop_
_entity.id
_entity.type
_entity.pdbx_description
1 polymer ?
#
loop_
_entity_poly.entity_id
_entity_poly.type
_entity_poly.pdbx_seq_one_letter_code
_entity_poly.pdbx_strand_id
1 'polypeptide(L)'
;MPGTVLLLAASPVGRGCLVDAASVLPVLAAVAPPVLSGTETANVVELADPLEPQAVLTRLRAAATAPGPLTMFVTGQLQLDRRQRLPHLALARTTPATVRYTAFPWRWFADELRLRPPGSTTVFVDLHADQDAWEFLAGRPLTVGPPAELYGRVAPPPSRRTVAQPTYMRAVATLLRSGHRPPLDRLHQQALARVSGEENARTAATDLVLSPGQSWAGQPWPPAPEFTTVTAPPRTPAPPPHPPVPPASVPAPRVTPAPSATPIPSATPAPSATPVSSAMPRPSVTPPGRAGRRDGSPASDPHEEITEAVRDGRHDDALALAERCGREALATHGPGSEQVLHWMEVRADLAMFAGDAERSCRGWLALAATRLDAGQEPGAPEVESAVDRAHHQWGRIADPARVRELGAELARLRLCVPGRQEGALDHVRRQLSQLQTQA
;
A
#
# COMPACT_ATOMS: atom_id res chain seq x y z
N MET A 1 18.93 24.00 6.22
CA MET A 1 18.17 22.79 6.57
C MET A 1 18.63 21.65 5.69
N PRO A 2 18.77 20.43 6.22
CA PRO A 2 19.14 19.29 5.38
C PRO A 2 18.04 19.02 4.34
N GLY A 3 18.47 18.62 3.14
CA GLY A 3 17.54 18.20 2.10
C GLY A 3 17.16 16.74 2.26
N THR A 4 16.07 16.33 1.60
CA THR A 4 15.68 14.93 1.46
C THR A 4 15.75 14.53 0.00
N VAL A 5 16.33 13.36 -0.28
CA VAL A 5 16.40 12.77 -1.61
C VAL A 5 15.68 11.42 -1.58
N LEU A 6 14.73 11.23 -2.48
CA LEU A 6 14.06 9.95 -2.68
C LEU A 6 14.44 9.38 -4.05
N LEU A 7 15.14 8.24 -4.06
CA LEU A 7 15.46 7.46 -5.26
C LEU A 7 14.46 6.32 -5.36
N LEU A 8 13.63 6.34 -6.39
CA LEU A 8 12.62 5.31 -6.64
C LEU A 8 12.83 4.72 -8.02
N ALA A 9 13.22 3.45 -8.07
CA ALA A 9 13.30 2.68 -9.30
C ALA A 9 12.34 1.49 -9.21
N ALA A 10 11.42 1.38 -10.16
CA ALA A 10 10.37 0.38 -10.12
C ALA A 10 10.03 -0.16 -11.50
N SER A 11 10.14 -1.46 -11.67
CA SER A 11 9.73 -2.16 -12.89
C SER A 11 9.18 -3.55 -12.57
N PRO A 12 8.22 -4.05 -13.39
CA PRO A 12 7.70 -5.40 -13.23
C PRO A 12 8.78 -6.45 -13.48
N VAL A 13 8.79 -7.52 -12.70
CA VAL A 13 9.68 -8.66 -12.93
C VAL A 13 9.10 -9.55 -14.02
N GLY A 14 9.91 -9.93 -15.02
CA GLY A 14 9.56 -10.92 -16.03
C GLY A 14 9.05 -10.33 -17.36
N ARG A 15 8.13 -11.06 -18.02
CA ARG A 15 7.75 -10.81 -19.43
C ARG A 15 7.06 -9.47 -19.73
N GLY A 16 6.68 -8.70 -18.74
CA GLY A 16 6.03 -7.39 -18.90
C GLY A 16 6.95 -6.20 -18.67
N CYS A 17 8.24 -6.43 -18.40
CA CYS A 17 9.22 -5.40 -18.15
C CYS A 17 9.58 -4.64 -19.45
N LEU A 18 9.40 -3.31 -19.43
CA LEU A 18 9.75 -2.43 -20.55
C LEU A 18 11.08 -1.72 -20.32
N VAL A 19 11.47 -1.51 -19.06
CA VAL A 19 12.68 -0.76 -18.66
C VAL A 19 13.35 -1.42 -17.46
N ASP A 20 14.67 -1.51 -17.49
CA ASP A 20 15.49 -1.89 -16.33
C ASP A 20 15.71 -0.67 -15.44
N ALA A 21 14.69 -0.34 -14.65
CA ALA A 21 14.68 0.88 -13.85
C ALA A 21 15.77 0.88 -12.76
N ALA A 22 16.01 -0.27 -12.13
CA ALA A 22 16.96 -0.40 -11.03
C ALA A 22 18.42 -0.18 -11.46
N SER A 23 18.74 -0.37 -12.74
CA SER A 23 20.09 -0.20 -13.29
C SER A 23 20.69 1.21 -13.11
N VAL A 24 19.86 2.22 -12.84
CA VAL A 24 20.31 3.59 -12.63
C VAL A 24 20.67 3.88 -11.17
N LEU A 25 20.18 3.11 -10.21
CA LEU A 25 20.39 3.37 -8.79
C LEU A 25 21.88 3.43 -8.40
N PRO A 26 22.75 2.49 -8.83
CA PRO A 26 24.18 2.58 -8.52
C PRO A 26 24.83 3.86 -9.06
N VAL A 27 24.34 4.40 -10.20
CA VAL A 27 24.87 5.62 -10.81
C VAL A 27 24.42 6.85 -10.02
N LEU A 28 23.15 6.87 -9.54
CA LEU A 28 22.63 7.91 -8.65
C LEU A 28 23.28 7.86 -7.27
N ALA A 29 23.44 6.68 -6.69
CA ALA A 29 24.10 6.49 -5.39
C ALA A 29 25.56 6.91 -5.39
N ALA A 30 26.21 6.92 -6.55
CA ALA A 30 27.57 7.44 -6.71
C ALA A 30 27.66 8.98 -6.75
N VAL A 31 26.54 9.70 -6.75
CA VAL A 31 26.47 11.16 -6.66
C VAL A 31 26.43 11.57 -5.19
N ALA A 32 27.23 12.57 -4.82
CA ALA A 32 27.22 13.07 -3.44
C ALA A 32 25.82 13.59 -3.04
N PRO A 33 25.28 13.21 -1.86
CA PRO A 33 23.96 13.62 -1.39
C PRO A 33 23.66 15.12 -1.47
N PRO A 34 24.61 16.02 -1.13
CA PRO A 34 24.43 17.46 -1.31
C PRO A 34 24.17 17.88 -2.76
N VAL A 35 24.79 17.19 -3.72
CA VAL A 35 24.60 17.50 -5.15
C VAL A 35 23.24 16.99 -5.62
N LEU A 36 22.77 15.84 -5.13
CA LEU A 36 21.43 15.32 -5.44
C LEU A 36 20.32 16.23 -4.92
N SER A 37 20.48 16.77 -3.71
CA SER A 37 19.47 17.61 -3.06
C SER A 37 19.58 19.10 -3.44
N GLY A 38 20.79 19.57 -3.76
CA GLY A 38 21.10 21.01 -3.89
C GLY A 38 21.19 21.73 -2.54
N THR A 39 21.48 21.01 -1.47
CA THR A 39 21.64 21.52 -0.10
C THR A 39 23.00 21.09 0.46
N GLU A 40 23.46 21.70 1.54
CA GLU A 40 24.77 21.35 2.15
C GLU A 40 24.82 19.91 2.69
N THR A 41 23.67 19.41 3.16
CA THR A 41 23.51 18.05 3.68
C THR A 41 22.20 17.48 3.23
N ALA A 42 22.14 16.17 2.99
CA ALA A 42 20.90 15.50 2.59
C ALA A 42 20.79 14.09 3.17
N ASN A 43 19.55 13.71 3.47
CA ASN A 43 19.16 12.33 3.72
C ASN A 43 18.72 11.68 2.41
N VAL A 44 19.29 10.52 2.07
CA VAL A 44 18.96 9.78 0.85
C VAL A 44 18.19 8.52 1.21
N VAL A 45 17.01 8.37 0.65
CA VAL A 45 16.17 7.18 0.79
C VAL A 45 16.09 6.50 -0.57
N GLU A 46 16.46 5.23 -0.63
CA GLU A 46 16.44 4.43 -1.86
C GLU A 46 15.35 3.36 -1.78
N LEU A 47 14.62 3.21 -2.88
CA LEU A 47 13.59 2.19 -3.11
C LEU A 47 13.89 1.50 -4.44
N ALA A 48 14.48 0.31 -4.37
CA ALA A 48 14.76 -0.54 -5.53
C ALA A 48 13.67 -1.61 -5.66
N ASP A 49 13.01 -1.63 -6.81
CA ASP A 49 11.99 -2.61 -7.19
C ASP A 49 11.00 -2.97 -6.06
N PRO A 50 10.32 -1.96 -5.48
CA PRO A 50 9.39 -2.21 -4.39
C PRO A 50 8.29 -3.18 -4.82
N LEU A 51 7.94 -4.08 -3.90
CA LEU A 51 6.96 -5.15 -4.18
C LEU A 51 5.52 -4.66 -4.04
N GLU A 52 5.27 -3.68 -3.17
CA GLU A 52 3.93 -3.25 -2.78
C GLU A 52 3.79 -1.73 -2.80
N PRO A 53 2.63 -1.21 -3.25
CA PRO A 53 2.38 0.22 -3.32
C PRO A 53 2.39 0.90 -1.95
N GLN A 54 2.03 0.18 -0.88
CA GLN A 54 2.02 0.71 0.47
C GLN A 54 3.43 1.04 1.00
N ALA A 55 4.43 0.22 0.64
CA ALA A 55 5.82 0.50 0.99
C ALA A 55 6.31 1.80 0.33
N VAL A 56 5.96 2.01 -0.94
CA VAL A 56 6.26 3.27 -1.65
C VAL A 56 5.55 4.45 -0.99
N LEU A 57 4.26 4.31 -0.69
CA LEU A 57 3.46 5.37 -0.05
C LEU A 57 4.03 5.78 1.30
N THR A 58 4.41 4.82 2.14
CA THR A 58 5.00 5.09 3.45
C THR A 58 6.30 5.90 3.34
N ARG A 59 7.18 5.54 2.40
CA ARG A 59 8.44 6.28 2.18
C ARG A 59 8.21 7.65 1.55
N LEU A 60 7.28 7.75 0.60
CA LEU A 60 6.88 9.02 0.00
C LEU A 60 6.31 9.98 1.06
N ARG A 61 5.43 9.49 1.93
CA ARG A 61 4.84 10.27 3.03
C ARG A 61 5.89 10.76 4.01
N ALA A 62 6.81 9.87 4.42
CA ALA A 62 7.93 10.26 5.27
C ALA A 62 8.81 11.33 4.62
N ALA A 63 9.12 11.20 3.32
CA ALA A 63 9.88 12.21 2.58
C ALA A 63 9.10 13.52 2.41
N ALA A 64 7.78 13.44 2.17
CA ALA A 64 6.92 14.62 2.02
C ALA A 64 6.75 15.42 3.32
N THR A 65 6.81 14.76 4.48
CA THR A 65 6.72 15.43 5.80
C THR A 65 8.08 15.90 6.33
N ALA A 66 9.19 15.47 5.74
CA ALA A 66 10.53 15.89 6.15
C ALA A 66 10.71 17.39 5.93
N PRO A 67 11.37 18.10 6.87
CA PRO A 67 11.67 19.51 6.71
C PRO A 67 12.73 19.75 5.61
N GLY A 68 12.66 20.92 4.97
CA GLY A 68 13.62 21.32 3.93
C GLY A 68 13.23 20.88 2.51
N PRO A 69 14.11 21.11 1.53
CA PRO A 69 13.85 20.76 0.14
C PRO A 69 13.77 19.25 -0.09
N LEU A 70 12.87 18.82 -0.97
CA LEU A 70 12.73 17.44 -1.41
C LEU A 70 13.09 17.31 -2.88
N THR A 71 14.04 16.42 -3.20
CA THR A 71 14.34 16.04 -4.58
C THR A 71 14.01 14.57 -4.77
N MET A 72 13.19 14.26 -5.76
CA MET A 72 12.80 12.89 -6.09
C MET A 72 13.33 12.49 -7.47
N PHE A 73 13.88 11.29 -7.57
CA PHE A 73 14.31 10.69 -8.83
C PHE A 73 13.47 9.42 -9.01
N VAL A 74 12.56 9.42 -9.97
CA VAL A 74 11.61 8.32 -10.21
C VAL A 74 11.87 7.72 -11.57
N THR A 75 12.23 6.46 -11.60
CA THR A 75 12.50 5.70 -12.82
C THR A 75 11.59 4.48 -12.85
N GLY A 76 10.95 4.23 -13.99
CA GLY A 76 10.08 3.06 -14.03
C GLY A 76 9.17 2.95 -15.24
N GLN A 77 8.20 2.07 -15.06
CA GLN A 77 7.22 1.76 -16.09
C GLN A 77 5.84 2.26 -15.68
N LEU A 78 5.16 2.96 -16.61
CA LEU A 78 3.76 3.34 -16.45
C LEU A 78 2.84 2.31 -17.10
N GLN A 79 1.79 1.94 -16.37
CA GLN A 79 0.69 1.11 -16.85
C GLN A 79 -0.64 1.78 -16.56
N LEU A 80 -1.64 1.58 -17.41
CA LEU A 80 -2.97 2.14 -17.21
C LEU A 80 -3.89 1.14 -16.51
N ASP A 81 -4.49 1.53 -15.38
CA ASP A 81 -5.69 0.83 -14.90
C ASP A 81 -6.86 1.12 -15.85
N ARG A 82 -7.21 0.13 -16.65
CA ARG A 82 -8.28 0.24 -17.66
C ARG A 82 -9.64 0.55 -17.09
N ARG A 83 -9.92 0.14 -15.84
CA ARG A 83 -11.22 0.38 -15.20
C ARG A 83 -11.33 1.81 -14.66
N GLN A 84 -10.29 2.28 -13.97
CA GLN A 84 -10.27 3.63 -13.39
C GLN A 84 -9.79 4.69 -14.39
N ARG A 85 -9.17 4.28 -15.50
CA ARG A 85 -8.52 5.18 -16.46
C ARG A 85 -7.47 6.08 -15.79
N LEU A 86 -6.65 5.50 -14.93
CA LEU A 86 -5.61 6.19 -14.18
C LEU A 86 -4.25 5.55 -14.42
N PRO A 87 -3.19 6.36 -14.65
CA PRO A 87 -1.83 5.85 -14.75
C PRO A 87 -1.30 5.41 -13.39
N HIS A 88 -0.55 4.31 -13.41
CA HIS A 88 0.11 3.73 -12.24
C HIS A 88 1.57 3.47 -12.56
N LEU A 89 2.45 3.68 -11.60
CA LEU A 89 3.84 3.20 -11.65
C LEU A 89 3.82 1.70 -11.32
N ALA A 90 4.22 0.89 -12.29
CA ALA A 90 4.27 -0.56 -12.12
C ALA A 90 5.41 -0.94 -11.17
N LEU A 91 5.11 -1.76 -10.19
CA LEU A 91 6.06 -2.28 -9.20
C LEU A 91 6.47 -3.72 -9.56
N ALA A 92 7.40 -4.31 -8.82
CA ALA A 92 8.00 -5.60 -9.16
C ALA A 92 6.98 -6.74 -9.36
N ARG A 93 5.87 -6.75 -8.63
CA ARG A 93 4.79 -7.75 -8.76
C ARG A 93 3.67 -7.37 -9.73
N THR A 94 3.77 -6.22 -10.39
CA THR A 94 2.70 -5.73 -11.26
C THR A 94 2.63 -6.52 -12.55
N THR A 95 1.43 -6.95 -12.89
CA THR A 95 1.08 -7.52 -14.19
C THR A 95 -0.07 -6.72 -14.81
N PRO A 96 -0.31 -6.78 -16.12
CA PRO A 96 -1.43 -6.06 -16.73
C PRO A 96 -2.81 -6.35 -16.12
N ALA A 97 -2.98 -7.55 -15.54
CA ALA A 97 -4.22 -7.94 -14.88
C ALA A 97 -4.34 -7.41 -13.42
N THR A 98 -3.21 -7.06 -12.79
CA THR A 98 -3.14 -6.70 -11.37
C THR A 98 -2.76 -5.25 -11.12
N VAL A 99 -2.65 -4.40 -12.16
CA VAL A 99 -2.23 -2.99 -12.07
C VAL A 99 -2.91 -2.27 -10.90
N ARG A 100 -4.22 -2.41 -10.80
CA ARG A 100 -5.03 -1.75 -9.78
C ARG A 100 -4.61 -2.06 -8.34
N TYR A 101 -4.04 -3.24 -8.09
CA TYR A 101 -3.78 -3.75 -6.73
C TYR A 101 -2.31 -3.77 -6.37
N THR A 102 -1.45 -3.89 -7.37
CA THR A 102 -0.02 -4.11 -7.18
C THR A 102 0.86 -2.98 -7.69
N ALA A 103 0.29 -2.04 -8.46
CA ALA A 103 1.00 -0.86 -8.93
C ALA A 103 0.71 0.36 -8.04
N PHE A 104 1.62 1.32 -8.05
CA PHE A 104 1.48 2.56 -7.30
C PHE A 104 0.69 3.60 -8.12
N PRO A 105 -0.50 4.05 -7.68
CA PRO A 105 -1.28 5.05 -8.39
C PRO A 105 -0.50 6.36 -8.53
N TRP A 106 -0.32 6.85 -9.75
CA TRP A 106 0.47 8.07 -9.99
C TRP A 106 -0.07 9.29 -9.24
N ARG A 107 -1.39 9.40 -9.10
CA ARG A 107 -2.05 10.49 -8.37
C ARG A 107 -1.59 10.62 -6.91
N TRP A 108 -1.14 9.54 -6.28
CA TRP A 108 -0.68 9.58 -4.89
C TRP A 108 0.57 10.44 -4.70
N PHE A 109 1.38 10.64 -5.74
CA PHE A 109 2.44 11.67 -5.68
C PHE A 109 1.84 13.05 -5.44
N ALA A 110 0.84 13.46 -6.21
CA ALA A 110 0.19 14.75 -6.04
C ALA A 110 -0.53 14.88 -4.67
N ASP A 111 -1.18 13.80 -4.22
CA ASP A 111 -1.89 13.77 -2.95
C ASP A 111 -0.94 13.98 -1.75
N GLU A 112 0.20 13.30 -1.72
CA GLU A 112 1.18 13.40 -0.63
C GLU A 112 2.02 14.70 -0.70
N LEU A 113 2.28 15.22 -1.88
CA LEU A 113 3.06 16.46 -2.05
C LEU A 113 2.23 17.73 -1.87
N ARG A 114 0.90 17.64 -1.83
CA ARG A 114 -0.05 18.77 -1.82
C ARG A 114 0.22 19.81 -0.73
N LEU A 115 0.69 19.38 0.43
CA LEU A 115 0.92 20.26 1.59
C LEU A 115 2.31 20.88 1.63
N ARG A 116 3.17 20.57 0.67
CA ARG A 116 4.53 21.13 0.63
C ARG A 116 4.49 22.57 0.11
N PRO A 117 5.41 23.43 0.60
CA PRO A 117 5.54 24.77 0.07
C PRO A 117 5.88 24.76 -1.44
N PRO A 118 5.31 25.67 -2.24
CA PRO A 118 5.67 25.80 -3.65
C PRO A 118 7.19 25.99 -3.85
N GLY A 119 7.77 25.33 -4.85
CA GLY A 119 9.20 25.40 -5.16
C GLY A 119 10.12 24.65 -4.19
N SER A 120 9.56 23.98 -3.17
CA SER A 120 10.36 23.19 -2.23
C SER A 120 10.53 21.72 -2.66
N THR A 121 9.90 21.32 -3.76
CA THR A 121 9.92 19.93 -4.24
C THR A 121 10.23 19.88 -5.73
N THR A 122 11.23 19.09 -6.09
CA THR A 122 11.62 18.82 -7.48
C THR A 122 11.52 17.32 -7.74
N VAL A 123 10.88 16.95 -8.83
CA VAL A 123 10.71 15.55 -9.25
C VAL A 123 11.31 15.36 -10.64
N PHE A 124 12.33 14.50 -10.74
CA PHE A 124 12.88 14.03 -12.01
C PHE A 124 12.30 12.67 -12.34
N VAL A 125 11.84 12.49 -13.58
CA VAL A 125 11.26 11.22 -14.02
C VAL A 125 11.89 10.72 -15.33
N ASP A 126 12.12 9.41 -15.39
CA ASP A 126 12.45 8.69 -16.63
C ASP A 126 11.53 7.47 -16.70
N LEU A 127 10.43 7.61 -17.45
CA LEU A 127 9.35 6.65 -17.44
C LEU A 127 9.16 6.04 -18.84
N HIS A 128 8.79 4.77 -18.88
CA HIS A 128 8.40 4.05 -20.08
C HIS A 128 6.94 3.65 -19.99
N ALA A 129 6.11 4.11 -20.90
CA ALA A 129 4.68 3.80 -20.87
C ALA A 129 4.38 2.52 -21.63
N ASP A 130 3.42 1.70 -21.16
CA ASP A 130 2.79 0.71 -21.99
C ASP A 130 1.85 1.37 -23.02
N GLN A 131 1.31 0.60 -23.95
CA GLN A 131 0.50 1.14 -25.04
C GLN A 131 -0.72 1.91 -24.51
N ASP A 132 -1.43 1.37 -23.51
CA ASP A 132 -2.63 1.99 -22.98
C ASP A 132 -2.31 3.29 -22.22
N ALA A 133 -1.23 3.29 -21.42
CA ALA A 133 -0.76 4.48 -20.70
C ALA A 133 -0.26 5.55 -21.67
N TRP A 134 0.45 5.15 -22.75
CA TRP A 134 0.92 6.05 -23.77
C TRP A 134 -0.23 6.78 -24.49
N GLU A 135 -1.24 6.04 -24.95
CA GLU A 135 -2.43 6.60 -25.57
C GLU A 135 -3.20 7.52 -24.64
N PHE A 136 -3.26 7.16 -23.36
CA PHE A 136 -3.88 8.01 -22.34
C PHE A 136 -3.13 9.33 -22.15
N LEU A 137 -1.79 9.31 -22.13
CA LEU A 137 -0.94 10.48 -21.91
C LEU A 137 -0.86 11.40 -23.16
N ALA A 138 -1.16 10.91 -24.35
CA ALA A 138 -1.18 11.72 -25.56
C ALA A 138 -2.13 12.93 -25.49
N GLY A 139 -3.19 12.84 -24.68
CA GLY A 139 -4.17 13.91 -24.47
C GLY A 139 -4.20 14.49 -23.05
N ARG A 140 -3.34 14.03 -22.14
CA ARG A 140 -3.38 14.41 -20.72
C ARG A 140 -1.99 14.50 -20.13
N PRO A 141 -1.58 15.66 -19.58
CA PRO A 141 -0.27 15.80 -18.97
C PRO A 141 -0.14 14.95 -17.72
N LEU A 142 1.01 14.31 -17.56
CA LEU A 142 1.41 13.70 -16.29
C LEU A 142 1.78 14.82 -15.31
N THR A 143 1.24 14.80 -14.10
CA THR A 143 1.48 15.84 -13.09
C THR A 143 1.70 15.23 -11.71
N VAL A 144 2.45 15.93 -10.88
CA VAL A 144 2.70 15.61 -9.46
C VAL A 144 2.09 16.64 -8.51
N GLY A 145 1.20 17.50 -9.04
CA GLY A 145 0.53 18.56 -8.30
C GLY A 145 1.25 19.92 -8.36
N PRO A 146 0.51 21.01 -8.08
CA PRO A 146 1.00 22.37 -8.28
C PRO A 146 2.23 22.78 -7.46
N PRO A 147 2.46 22.24 -6.23
CA PRO A 147 3.60 22.68 -5.42
C PRO A 147 4.95 22.13 -5.90
N ALA A 148 4.95 21.09 -6.75
CA ALA A 148 6.16 20.40 -7.18
C ALA A 148 6.53 20.71 -8.63
N GLU A 149 7.81 20.88 -8.88
CA GLU A 149 8.37 21.02 -10.22
C GLU A 149 8.67 19.64 -10.81
N LEU A 150 8.11 19.32 -11.97
CA LEU A 150 8.29 18.05 -12.65
C LEU A 150 9.16 18.21 -13.89
N TYR A 151 10.27 17.49 -13.92
CA TYR A 151 11.22 17.41 -15.04
C TYR A 151 11.37 15.96 -15.51
N GLY A 152 11.52 15.75 -16.78
CA GLY A 152 11.86 14.43 -17.28
C GLY A 152 11.23 14.08 -18.62
N ARG A 153 11.03 12.77 -18.82
CA ARG A 153 10.39 12.25 -20.01
C ARG A 153 9.52 11.04 -19.72
N VAL A 154 8.58 10.80 -20.63
CA VAL A 154 7.91 9.51 -20.77
C VAL A 154 8.19 8.99 -22.18
N ALA A 155 8.84 7.85 -22.26
CA ALA A 155 9.13 7.16 -23.54
C ALA A 155 7.94 6.28 -23.95
N PRO A 156 7.67 6.16 -25.26
CA PRO A 156 6.62 5.27 -25.80
C PRO A 156 6.99 3.79 -25.58
N PRO A 157 6.03 2.88 -25.73
CA PRO A 157 6.29 1.46 -25.68
C PRO A 157 7.35 1.07 -26.72
N PRO A 158 8.36 0.25 -26.36
CA PRO A 158 9.41 -0.13 -27.28
C PRO A 158 8.84 -0.95 -28.46
N SER A 159 9.30 -0.64 -29.65
CA SER A 159 8.88 -1.34 -30.89
C SER A 159 9.33 -2.80 -30.95
N ARG A 160 10.29 -3.20 -30.15
CA ARG A 160 10.83 -4.56 -30.02
C ARG A 160 10.70 -5.01 -28.57
N ARG A 161 10.67 -6.33 -28.34
CA ARG A 161 10.62 -6.93 -26.97
C ARG A 161 12.00 -6.85 -26.28
N THR A 162 12.61 -5.69 -26.31
CA THR A 162 13.87 -5.41 -25.62
C THR A 162 13.57 -4.56 -24.40
N VAL A 163 14.17 -4.91 -23.27
CA VAL A 163 14.10 -4.08 -22.06
C VAL A 163 14.95 -2.83 -22.30
N ALA A 164 14.35 -1.66 -22.18
CA ALA A 164 15.02 -0.39 -22.37
C ALA A 164 15.91 -0.04 -21.17
N GLN A 165 16.85 0.89 -21.39
CA GLN A 165 17.64 1.48 -20.31
C GLN A 165 17.09 2.87 -19.97
N PRO A 166 17.13 3.30 -18.69
CA PRO A 166 16.68 4.63 -18.27
C PRO A 166 17.74 5.69 -18.65
N THR A 167 17.84 6.01 -19.93
CA THR A 167 18.94 6.83 -20.51
C THR A 167 18.89 8.27 -20.02
N TYR A 168 17.68 8.85 -19.84
CA TYR A 168 17.53 10.20 -19.33
C TYR A 168 18.02 10.30 -17.88
N MET A 169 17.58 9.40 -17.01
CA MET A 169 18.00 9.43 -15.61
C MET A 169 19.48 9.12 -15.44
N ARG A 170 20.03 8.25 -16.29
CA ARG A 170 21.47 7.99 -16.35
C ARG A 170 22.25 9.23 -16.80
N ALA A 171 21.75 9.99 -17.77
CA ALA A 171 22.35 11.25 -18.19
C ALA A 171 22.32 12.29 -17.06
N VAL A 172 21.20 12.43 -16.36
CA VAL A 172 21.09 13.29 -15.15
C VAL A 172 22.13 12.91 -14.10
N ALA A 173 22.19 11.62 -13.73
CA ALA A 173 23.15 11.12 -12.74
C ALA A 173 24.61 11.39 -13.18
N THR A 174 24.93 11.16 -14.44
CA THR A 174 26.27 11.41 -14.99
C THR A 174 26.65 12.88 -14.95
N LEU A 175 25.72 13.79 -15.22
CA LEU A 175 25.95 15.24 -15.12
C LEU A 175 26.21 15.65 -13.67
N LEU A 176 25.44 15.12 -12.72
CA LEU A 176 25.57 15.43 -11.30
C LEU A 176 26.84 14.83 -10.67
N ARG A 177 27.39 13.73 -11.21
CA ARG A 177 28.64 13.13 -10.72
C ARG A 177 29.85 14.02 -10.83
N SER A 178 29.80 15.08 -11.66
CA SER A 178 30.85 16.10 -11.70
C SER A 178 31.00 16.91 -10.39
N GLY A 179 30.09 16.72 -9.43
CA GLY A 179 30.03 17.48 -8.18
C GLY A 179 29.37 18.84 -8.32
N HIS A 180 28.98 19.22 -9.53
CA HIS A 180 28.28 20.46 -9.81
C HIS A 180 26.80 20.20 -10.12
N ARG A 181 25.90 20.98 -9.49
CA ARG A 181 24.47 20.97 -9.79
C ARG A 181 24.11 22.23 -10.60
N PRO A 182 23.88 22.08 -11.92
CA PRO A 182 23.39 23.19 -12.73
C PRO A 182 21.97 23.62 -12.30
N PRO A 183 21.50 24.82 -12.69
CA PRO A 183 20.08 25.14 -12.61
C PRO A 183 19.24 24.04 -13.23
N LEU A 184 18.09 23.73 -12.62
CA LEU A 184 17.29 22.53 -12.94
C LEU A 184 16.90 22.46 -14.42
N ASP A 185 16.49 23.60 -15.01
CA ASP A 185 16.16 23.68 -16.44
C ASP A 185 17.37 23.32 -17.32
N ARG A 186 18.56 23.80 -16.97
CA ARG A 186 19.80 23.47 -17.71
C ARG A 186 20.17 22.00 -17.56
N LEU A 187 20.05 21.47 -16.35
CA LEU A 187 20.29 20.05 -16.09
C LEU A 187 19.36 19.18 -16.94
N HIS A 188 18.08 19.53 -16.97
CA HIS A 188 17.07 18.84 -17.77
C HIS A 188 17.39 18.92 -19.26
N GLN A 189 17.66 20.11 -19.82
CA GLN A 189 18.02 20.29 -21.22
C GLN A 189 19.28 19.55 -21.63
N GLN A 190 20.33 19.59 -20.78
CA GLN A 190 21.57 18.87 -21.04
C GLN A 190 21.38 17.35 -21.01
N ALA A 191 20.53 16.84 -20.11
CA ALA A 191 20.19 15.42 -20.07
C ALA A 191 19.44 14.99 -21.33
N LEU A 192 18.42 15.76 -21.77
CA LEU A 192 17.70 15.49 -23.02
C LEU A 192 18.62 15.52 -24.25
N ALA A 193 19.53 16.50 -24.32
CA ALA A 193 20.48 16.59 -25.43
C ALA A 193 21.39 15.36 -25.52
N ARG A 194 21.82 14.79 -24.39
CA ARG A 194 22.59 13.53 -24.35
C ARG A 194 21.78 12.33 -24.84
N VAL A 195 20.54 12.21 -24.38
CA VAL A 195 19.64 11.14 -24.84
C VAL A 195 19.44 11.20 -26.35
N SER A 196 19.20 12.39 -26.90
CA SER A 196 19.00 12.57 -28.34
C SER A 196 20.26 12.25 -29.17
N GLY A 197 21.44 12.34 -28.57
CA GLY A 197 22.71 11.98 -29.20
C GLY A 197 23.03 10.47 -29.11
N GLU A 198 22.53 9.78 -28.10
CA GLU A 198 22.78 8.35 -27.88
C GLU A 198 21.69 7.46 -28.53
N GLU A 199 20.44 7.89 -28.52
CA GLU A 199 19.34 7.21 -29.17
C GLU A 199 19.21 7.69 -30.63
N ASN A 200 18.90 6.77 -31.57
CA ASN A 200 18.60 7.18 -32.95
C ASN A 200 17.58 8.33 -32.89
N ALA A 201 17.88 9.44 -33.54
CA ALA A 201 17.07 10.69 -33.53
C ALA A 201 15.56 10.52 -33.77
N ARG A 202 15.15 9.40 -34.36
CA ARG A 202 13.73 9.04 -34.56
C ARG A 202 13.03 8.55 -33.31
N THR A 203 13.73 7.93 -32.36
CA THR A 203 13.12 7.40 -31.10
C THR A 203 12.98 8.51 -30.07
N ALA A 204 14.00 9.36 -29.93
CA ALA A 204 13.98 10.50 -29.01
C ALA A 204 12.95 11.58 -29.42
N ALA A 205 12.61 11.69 -30.71
CA ALA A 205 11.61 12.67 -31.21
C ALA A 205 10.17 12.33 -30.85
N THR A 206 9.90 11.14 -30.30
CA THR A 206 8.56 10.69 -29.91
C THR A 206 8.32 10.78 -28.40
N ASP A 207 9.33 11.06 -27.59
CA ASP A 207 9.19 11.14 -26.13
C ASP A 207 8.30 12.32 -25.70
N LEU A 208 7.47 12.09 -24.68
CA LEU A 208 6.76 13.18 -23.99
C LEU A 208 7.71 13.84 -22.99
N VAL A 209 8.18 15.04 -23.33
CA VAL A 209 9.06 15.84 -22.46
C VAL A 209 8.23 16.56 -21.42
N LEU A 210 8.66 16.51 -20.14
CA LEU A 210 8.00 17.12 -18.99
C LEU A 210 8.88 18.23 -18.45
N SER A 211 8.37 19.47 -18.44
CA SER A 211 9.04 20.66 -17.87
C SER A 211 8.04 21.53 -17.12
N PRO A 212 8.45 22.17 -16.01
CA PRO A 212 7.62 23.15 -15.33
C PRO A 212 7.27 24.30 -16.27
N GLY A 213 6.03 24.78 -16.20
CA GLY A 213 5.60 25.95 -17.02
C GLY A 213 5.25 25.63 -18.48
N GLN A 214 5.44 24.41 -18.96
CA GLN A 214 4.74 23.98 -20.17
C GLN A 214 3.25 23.81 -19.84
N SER A 215 2.53 24.95 -19.84
CA SER A 215 1.11 24.92 -20.07
C SER A 215 0.90 24.18 -21.36
N TRP A 216 0.31 23.00 -21.28
CA TRP A 216 -0.32 22.36 -22.42
C TRP A 216 -1.48 23.26 -22.83
N ALA A 217 -1.13 24.38 -23.49
CA ALA A 217 -2.09 25.33 -24.03
C ALA A 217 -2.78 24.63 -25.18
N GLY A 218 -3.82 23.86 -24.87
CA GLY A 218 -4.51 23.20 -25.94
C GLY A 218 -5.77 22.45 -25.61
N GLN A 219 -6.18 22.28 -24.34
CA GLN A 219 -7.60 22.01 -24.07
C GLN A 219 -7.89 22.22 -22.58
N PRO A 220 -8.92 23.02 -22.24
CA PRO A 220 -9.45 23.03 -20.88
C PRO A 220 -9.84 21.58 -20.55
N TRP A 221 -9.47 21.14 -19.34
CA TRP A 221 -10.00 19.93 -18.72
C TRP A 221 -11.49 19.83 -19.04
N PRO A 222 -12.00 18.76 -19.67
CA PRO A 222 -13.43 18.61 -19.82
C PRO A 222 -14.00 18.74 -18.41
N PRO A 223 -14.98 19.64 -18.16
CA PRO A 223 -15.64 19.68 -16.86
C PRO A 223 -16.06 18.26 -16.54
N ALA A 224 -15.94 17.88 -15.25
CA ALA A 224 -16.48 16.62 -14.78
C ALA A 224 -17.84 16.44 -15.45
N PRO A 225 -18.20 15.23 -15.97
CA PRO A 225 -19.46 15.06 -16.64
C PRO A 225 -20.51 15.65 -15.71
N GLU A 226 -21.02 16.82 -16.10
CA GLU A 226 -22.21 17.36 -15.48
C GLU A 226 -23.22 16.26 -15.70
N PHE A 227 -23.64 15.65 -14.59
CA PHE A 227 -24.83 14.83 -14.62
C PHE A 227 -25.88 15.77 -15.18
N THR A 228 -26.14 15.65 -16.47
CA THR A 228 -27.21 16.34 -17.12
C THR A 228 -28.42 15.93 -16.29
N THR A 229 -28.86 16.84 -15.45
CA THR A 229 -30.18 16.74 -14.85
C THR A 229 -31.09 16.57 -16.03
N VAL A 230 -31.51 15.34 -16.27
CA VAL A 230 -32.55 15.04 -17.25
C VAL A 230 -33.69 15.92 -16.80
N THR A 231 -33.89 17.03 -17.53
CA THR A 231 -35.04 17.90 -17.35
C THR A 231 -36.23 16.97 -17.48
N ALA A 232 -36.90 16.70 -16.37
CA ALA A 232 -38.10 15.89 -16.36
C ALA A 232 -39.07 16.49 -17.38
N PRO A 233 -39.68 15.67 -18.25
CA PRO A 233 -40.68 16.15 -19.18
C PRO A 233 -41.76 16.92 -18.39
N PRO A 234 -42.40 17.96 -18.97
CA PRO A 234 -43.37 18.77 -18.29
C PRO A 234 -44.47 17.87 -17.73
N ARG A 235 -44.64 17.96 -16.42
CA ARG A 235 -45.69 17.20 -15.71
C ARG A 235 -47.05 17.62 -16.27
N THR A 236 -47.76 16.70 -16.88
CA THR A 236 -49.17 16.84 -17.15
C THR A 236 -49.90 17.14 -15.82
N PRO A 237 -50.82 18.11 -15.77
CA PRO A 237 -51.56 18.44 -14.55
C PRO A 237 -52.22 17.20 -13.97
N ALA A 238 -51.99 16.96 -12.69
CA ALA A 238 -52.63 15.86 -11.98
C ALA A 238 -54.15 16.05 -11.95
N PRO A 239 -54.96 14.98 -12.12
CA PRO A 239 -56.38 15.03 -11.91
C PRO A 239 -56.71 15.40 -10.45
N PRO A 240 -57.88 16.00 -10.17
CA PRO A 240 -58.23 16.46 -8.83
C PRO A 240 -58.32 15.28 -7.84
N PRO A 241 -58.05 15.54 -6.55
CA PRO A 241 -58.04 14.48 -5.55
C PRO A 241 -59.43 13.86 -5.34
N HIS A 242 -59.49 12.56 -5.36
CA HIS A 242 -60.68 11.80 -4.97
C HIS A 242 -60.96 11.97 -3.47
N PRO A 243 -62.24 11.96 -3.03
CA PRO A 243 -62.59 12.07 -1.62
C PRO A 243 -62.07 10.84 -0.85
N PRO A 244 -61.78 10.96 0.46
CA PRO A 244 -61.15 9.91 1.25
C PRO A 244 -62.12 8.70 1.41
N VAL A 245 -61.59 7.53 1.08
CA VAL A 245 -62.25 6.23 1.37
C VAL A 245 -62.01 5.94 2.85
N PRO A 246 -63.05 5.52 3.63
CA PRO A 246 -62.87 5.21 5.04
C PRO A 246 -61.96 3.97 5.22
N PRO A 247 -61.15 3.92 6.30
CA PRO A 247 -60.23 2.82 6.51
C PRO A 247 -60.94 1.51 6.75
N ALA A 248 -60.54 0.50 5.97
CA ALA A 248 -60.96 -0.89 6.21
C ALA A 248 -60.36 -1.39 7.53
N SER A 249 -61.20 -1.94 8.38
CA SER A 249 -60.84 -2.51 9.68
C SER A 249 -59.81 -3.63 9.52
N VAL A 250 -58.65 -3.45 10.13
CA VAL A 250 -57.62 -4.47 10.25
C VAL A 250 -58.04 -5.48 11.29
N PRO A 251 -58.11 -6.80 11.01
CA PRO A 251 -58.36 -7.81 12.01
C PRO A 251 -57.17 -7.93 12.99
N ALA A 252 -57.49 -7.98 14.28
CA ALA A 252 -56.51 -8.12 15.37
C ALA A 252 -55.69 -9.41 15.25
N PRO A 253 -54.38 -9.38 15.59
CA PRO A 253 -53.57 -10.59 15.58
C PRO A 253 -54.02 -11.55 16.71
N ARG A 254 -54.20 -12.81 16.33
CA ARG A 254 -54.48 -13.92 17.25
C ARG A 254 -53.27 -14.16 18.13
N VAL A 255 -53.43 -14.00 19.42
CA VAL A 255 -52.44 -14.35 20.45
C VAL A 255 -52.35 -15.87 20.56
N THR A 256 -51.19 -16.43 20.22
CA THR A 256 -50.89 -17.85 20.50
C THR A 256 -50.27 -17.92 21.89
N PRO A 257 -50.72 -18.82 22.77
CA PRO A 257 -50.15 -18.92 24.12
C PRO A 257 -48.76 -19.55 24.08
N ALA A 258 -47.83 -18.97 24.86
CA ALA A 258 -46.45 -19.44 25.06
C ALA A 258 -46.47 -20.82 25.76
N PRO A 259 -45.54 -21.73 25.41
CA PRO A 259 -45.34 -22.97 26.16
C PRO A 259 -44.65 -22.70 27.49
N SER A 260 -45.14 -23.38 28.51
CA SER A 260 -44.70 -23.33 29.89
C SER A 260 -43.25 -23.70 30.07
N ALA A 261 -42.54 -22.92 30.89
CA ALA A 261 -41.17 -23.14 31.30
C ALA A 261 -41.02 -24.39 32.17
N THR A 262 -40.11 -25.26 31.79
CA THR A 262 -39.61 -26.40 32.59
C THR A 262 -38.60 -25.94 33.58
N PRO A 263 -38.60 -26.44 34.85
CA PRO A 263 -37.71 -25.94 35.91
C PRO A 263 -36.27 -26.47 35.72
N ILE A 264 -35.32 -25.59 36.01
CA ILE A 264 -33.87 -25.85 36.04
C ILE A 264 -33.53 -26.71 37.27
N PRO A 265 -32.76 -27.81 37.15
CA PRO A 265 -32.26 -28.51 38.32
C PRO A 265 -31.06 -27.78 38.96
N SER A 266 -31.09 -27.77 40.29
CA SER A 266 -30.12 -27.11 41.19
C SER A 266 -28.70 -27.66 41.00
N ALA A 267 -27.72 -26.73 41.08
CA ALA A 267 -26.30 -27.00 41.06
C ALA A 267 -25.82 -27.71 42.32
N THR A 268 -25.04 -28.76 42.14
CA THR A 268 -24.30 -29.48 43.19
C THR A 268 -22.98 -28.74 43.47
N PRO A 269 -22.55 -28.58 44.73
CA PRO A 269 -21.33 -27.87 45.06
C PRO A 269 -20.06 -28.69 44.79
N ALA A 270 -19.02 -28.01 44.31
CA ALA A 270 -17.69 -28.55 44.06
C ALA A 270 -16.96 -28.90 45.35
N PRO A 271 -16.11 -29.94 45.37
CA PRO A 271 -15.29 -30.25 46.55
C PRO A 271 -14.04 -29.38 46.65
N SER A 272 -13.73 -29.01 47.88
CA SER A 272 -12.58 -28.22 48.29
C SER A 272 -11.24 -28.92 47.98
N ALA A 273 -10.33 -28.18 47.37
CA ALA A 273 -8.94 -28.62 47.17
C ALA A 273 -8.10 -28.27 48.44
N THR A 274 -7.45 -29.25 48.95
CA THR A 274 -6.42 -29.16 50.00
C THR A 274 -5.09 -28.65 49.45
N PRO A 275 -4.33 -27.84 50.19
CA PRO A 275 -3.00 -27.39 49.74
C PRO A 275 -1.93 -28.43 50.06
N VAL A 276 -1.15 -28.82 49.06
CA VAL A 276 0.11 -29.58 49.25
C VAL A 276 1.27 -28.57 49.15
N SER A 277 1.91 -28.40 50.28
CA SER A 277 3.19 -27.68 50.45
C SER A 277 4.30 -28.59 49.98
N SER A 278 5.16 -28.15 49.10
CA SER A 278 6.49 -28.74 48.90
C SER A 278 7.50 -27.63 48.69
N ALA A 279 8.45 -27.61 49.57
CA ALA A 279 9.52 -26.64 49.71
C ALA A 279 10.62 -26.78 48.64
N MET A 280 11.15 -25.63 48.33
CA MET A 280 12.36 -25.18 47.64
C MET A 280 13.65 -26.02 47.72
N PRO A 281 14.63 -25.67 46.85
CA PRO A 281 15.69 -24.77 47.37
C PRO A 281 16.01 -23.57 46.43
N ARG A 282 16.31 -22.45 47.08
CA ARG A 282 16.87 -21.22 46.49
C ARG A 282 18.34 -21.43 46.11
N PRO A 283 18.81 -20.87 44.99
CA PRO A 283 20.21 -20.47 44.86
C PRO A 283 20.37 -18.99 45.25
N SER A 284 21.44 -18.74 45.94
CA SER A 284 21.92 -17.47 46.47
C SER A 284 22.19 -16.45 45.38
N VAL A 285 21.64 -15.26 45.56
CA VAL A 285 21.92 -14.09 44.71
C VAL A 285 23.04 -13.29 45.37
N THR A 286 24.16 -13.17 44.67
CA THR A 286 25.21 -12.17 44.93
C THR A 286 24.80 -10.89 44.19
N PRO A 287 24.83 -9.70 44.80
CA PRO A 287 24.48 -8.47 44.11
C PRO A 287 25.61 -8.02 43.19
N PRO A 288 25.34 -7.73 41.91
CA PRO A 288 26.30 -7.03 41.07
C PRO A 288 26.29 -5.54 41.37
N GLY A 289 27.47 -5.00 41.33
CA GLY A 289 27.80 -3.61 41.62
C GLY A 289 27.13 -2.63 40.65
N ARG A 290 26.98 -1.48 41.21
CA ARG A 290 26.56 -0.22 40.63
C ARG A 290 27.39 0.09 39.41
N ALA A 291 26.83 -0.12 38.21
CA ALA A 291 27.42 0.34 36.93
C ALA A 291 26.53 1.42 36.33
N GLY A 292 27.18 2.49 36.01
CA GLY A 292 26.91 3.73 35.34
C GLY A 292 25.57 3.90 34.62
N ARG A 293 24.99 5.04 34.95
CA ARG A 293 24.02 5.79 34.13
C ARG A 293 24.58 5.86 32.70
N ARG A 294 24.00 5.15 31.76
CA ARG A 294 24.21 5.37 30.32
C ARG A 294 23.21 6.41 29.89
N ASP A 295 23.78 7.48 29.37
CA ASP A 295 23.11 8.59 28.72
C ASP A 295 22.15 8.10 27.64
N GLY A 296 21.01 8.82 27.52
CA GLY A 296 19.97 8.54 26.54
C GLY A 296 20.50 8.61 25.11
N SER A 297 20.71 7.45 24.51
CA SER A 297 20.58 7.31 23.06
C SER A 297 19.11 7.54 22.71
N PRO A 298 18.79 8.27 21.63
CA PRO A 298 17.45 8.34 21.13
C PRO A 298 16.97 6.89 20.90
N ALA A 299 15.82 6.55 21.45
CA ALA A 299 15.21 5.23 21.26
C ALA A 299 15.15 4.96 19.76
N SER A 300 15.87 3.95 19.29
CA SER A 300 15.80 3.51 17.91
C SER A 300 14.34 3.26 17.54
N ASP A 301 13.93 3.70 16.36
CA ASP A 301 12.57 3.45 15.88
C ASP A 301 12.36 1.93 15.77
N PRO A 302 11.36 1.34 16.46
CA PRO A 302 11.09 -0.09 16.38
C PRO A 302 10.92 -0.60 14.95
N HIS A 303 10.44 0.25 14.03
CA HIS A 303 10.29 -0.10 12.62
C HIS A 303 11.63 -0.21 11.89
N GLU A 304 12.62 0.60 12.24
CA GLU A 304 13.97 0.49 11.70
C GLU A 304 14.63 -0.81 12.16
N GLU A 305 14.53 -1.15 13.45
CA GLU A 305 15.06 -2.40 13.99
C GLU A 305 14.41 -3.64 13.37
N ILE A 306 13.08 -3.61 13.17
CA ILE A 306 12.34 -4.69 12.48
C ILE A 306 12.82 -4.81 11.03
N THR A 307 12.97 -3.69 10.32
CA THR A 307 13.40 -3.68 8.93
C THR A 307 14.81 -4.23 8.77
N GLU A 308 15.73 -3.88 9.68
CA GLU A 308 17.10 -4.40 9.72
C GLU A 308 17.11 -5.90 10.00
N ALA A 309 16.35 -6.36 11.01
CA ALA A 309 16.23 -7.78 11.33
C ALA A 309 15.69 -8.61 10.15
N VAL A 310 14.69 -8.08 9.41
CA VAL A 310 14.17 -8.75 8.20
C VAL A 310 15.22 -8.82 7.08
N ARG A 311 15.98 -7.73 6.85
CA ARG A 311 17.06 -7.71 5.84
C ARG A 311 18.14 -8.74 6.13
N ASP A 312 18.45 -8.91 7.42
CA ASP A 312 19.45 -9.87 7.90
C ASP A 312 18.93 -11.32 7.96
N GLY A 313 17.66 -11.55 7.59
CA GLY A 313 17.02 -12.86 7.66
C GLY A 313 16.64 -13.30 9.09
N ARG A 314 16.73 -12.41 10.08
CA ARG A 314 16.38 -12.65 11.49
C ARG A 314 14.88 -12.43 11.73
N HIS A 315 14.06 -13.23 11.03
CA HIS A 315 12.60 -13.07 11.06
C HIS A 315 11.99 -13.25 12.44
N ASP A 316 12.55 -14.17 13.25
CA ASP A 316 12.07 -14.43 14.61
C ASP A 316 12.33 -13.23 15.54
N ASP A 317 13.47 -12.55 15.40
CA ASP A 317 13.80 -11.34 16.15
C ASP A 317 12.83 -10.19 15.79
N ALA A 318 12.56 -10.03 14.49
CA ALA A 318 11.61 -9.04 13.99
C ALA A 318 10.19 -9.30 14.53
N LEU A 319 9.75 -10.57 14.54
CA LEU A 319 8.46 -10.97 15.09
C LEU A 319 8.39 -10.71 16.60
N ALA A 320 9.44 -11.08 17.36
CA ALA A 320 9.49 -10.86 18.81
C ALA A 320 9.43 -9.35 19.17
N LEU A 321 10.09 -8.50 18.36
CA LEU A 321 10.03 -7.05 18.53
C LEU A 321 8.63 -6.52 18.24
N ALA A 322 8.01 -6.91 17.12
CA ALA A 322 6.65 -6.52 16.78
C ALA A 322 5.60 -6.99 17.81
N GLU A 323 5.81 -8.18 18.41
CA GLU A 323 4.96 -8.69 19.48
C GLU A 323 5.10 -7.87 20.77
N ARG A 324 6.30 -7.43 21.10
CA ARG A 324 6.56 -6.56 22.24
C ARG A 324 5.87 -5.20 22.07
N CYS A 325 6.05 -4.57 20.92
CA CYS A 325 5.40 -3.31 20.57
C CYS A 325 3.86 -3.43 20.56
N GLY A 326 3.34 -4.54 20.05
CA GLY A 326 1.90 -4.82 20.04
C GLY A 326 1.32 -4.97 21.45
N ARG A 327 2.04 -5.64 22.39
CA ARG A 327 1.62 -5.72 23.80
C ARG A 327 1.65 -4.37 24.50
N GLU A 328 2.64 -3.55 24.23
CA GLU A 328 2.76 -2.20 24.76
C GLU A 328 1.63 -1.30 24.25
N ALA A 329 1.35 -1.35 22.95
CA ALA A 329 0.23 -0.65 22.33
C ALA A 329 -1.11 -1.08 22.96
N LEU A 330 -1.31 -2.39 23.17
CA LEU A 330 -2.52 -2.92 23.81
C LEU A 330 -2.69 -2.43 25.25
N ALA A 331 -1.60 -2.39 26.01
CA ALA A 331 -1.61 -1.91 27.39
C ALA A 331 -1.89 -0.40 27.49
N THR A 332 -1.43 0.37 26.49
CA THR A 332 -1.52 1.84 26.50
C THR A 332 -2.82 2.36 25.90
N HIS A 333 -3.26 1.75 24.78
CA HIS A 333 -4.35 2.27 23.96
C HIS A 333 -5.61 1.39 23.97
N GLY A 334 -5.54 0.19 24.53
CA GLY A 334 -6.64 -0.75 24.60
C GLY A 334 -6.87 -1.55 23.29
N PRO A 335 -7.72 -2.59 23.35
CA PRO A 335 -8.03 -3.44 22.20
C PRO A 335 -8.78 -2.64 21.12
N GLY A 336 -8.49 -2.95 19.85
CA GLY A 336 -9.14 -2.29 18.68
C GLY A 336 -8.64 -0.89 18.37
N SER A 337 -7.66 -0.35 19.13
CA SER A 337 -7.02 0.92 18.78
C SER A 337 -6.20 0.81 17.48
N GLU A 338 -6.04 1.93 16.77
CA GLU A 338 -5.26 2.00 15.55
C GLU A 338 -3.83 1.46 15.74
N GLN A 339 -3.22 1.73 16.89
CA GLN A 339 -1.87 1.27 17.23
C GLN A 339 -1.82 -0.26 17.39
N VAL A 340 -2.82 -0.85 18.02
CA VAL A 340 -2.90 -2.32 18.14
C VAL A 340 -3.15 -2.97 16.79
N LEU A 341 -4.09 -2.44 16.01
CA LEU A 341 -4.38 -2.93 14.66
C LEU A 341 -3.15 -2.85 13.76
N HIS A 342 -2.38 -1.76 13.83
CA HIS A 342 -1.12 -1.61 13.12
C HIS A 342 -0.10 -2.70 13.46
N TRP A 343 0.13 -3.00 14.76
CA TRP A 343 1.08 -4.04 15.14
C TRP A 343 0.59 -5.46 14.80
N MET A 344 -0.73 -5.69 14.78
CA MET A 344 -1.29 -6.94 14.27
C MET A 344 -1.01 -7.10 12.77
N GLU A 345 -1.14 -6.04 11.99
CA GLU A 345 -0.82 -5.99 10.56
C GLU A 345 0.67 -6.28 10.31
N VAL A 346 1.57 -5.58 11.00
CA VAL A 346 3.03 -5.80 10.92
C VAL A 346 3.38 -7.27 11.22
N ARG A 347 2.80 -7.87 12.25
CA ARG A 347 3.05 -9.27 12.62
C ARG A 347 2.57 -10.26 11.54
N ALA A 348 1.42 -10.01 10.92
CA ALA A 348 0.89 -10.84 9.85
C ALA A 348 1.77 -10.76 8.59
N ASP A 349 2.30 -9.57 8.26
CA ASP A 349 3.24 -9.38 7.17
C ASP A 349 4.60 -10.04 7.45
N LEU A 350 5.13 -9.90 8.67
CA LEU A 350 6.39 -10.55 9.08
C LEU A 350 6.31 -12.08 8.96
N ALA A 351 5.18 -12.68 9.35
CA ALA A 351 4.95 -14.11 9.16
C ALA A 351 4.95 -14.49 7.66
N MET A 352 4.39 -13.64 6.80
CA MET A 352 4.46 -13.84 5.34
C MET A 352 5.90 -13.78 4.82
N PHE A 353 6.72 -12.83 5.27
CA PHE A 353 8.12 -12.71 4.88
C PHE A 353 8.96 -13.88 5.37
N ALA A 354 8.64 -14.45 6.55
CA ALA A 354 9.25 -15.67 7.05
C ALA A 354 8.82 -16.94 6.27
N GLY A 355 7.88 -16.81 5.32
CA GLY A 355 7.35 -17.95 4.56
C GLY A 355 6.28 -18.76 5.32
N ASP A 356 5.87 -18.34 6.51
CA ASP A 356 4.85 -18.98 7.33
C ASP A 356 3.45 -18.51 6.93
N ALA A 357 2.91 -19.16 5.89
CA ALA A 357 1.59 -18.83 5.35
C ALA A 357 0.46 -19.10 6.36
N GLU A 358 0.60 -20.11 7.23
CA GLU A 358 -0.38 -20.42 8.27
C GLU A 358 -0.47 -19.29 9.31
N ARG A 359 0.66 -18.89 9.88
CA ARG A 359 0.74 -17.82 10.86
C ARG A 359 0.27 -16.48 10.29
N SER A 360 0.65 -16.20 9.04
CA SER A 360 0.21 -15.00 8.32
C SER A 360 -1.31 -15.00 8.10
N CYS A 361 -1.88 -16.11 7.60
CA CYS A 361 -3.34 -16.25 7.41
C CYS A 361 -4.10 -16.03 8.72
N ARG A 362 -3.68 -16.70 9.80
CA ARG A 362 -4.28 -16.54 11.14
C ARG A 362 -4.19 -15.09 11.63
N GLY A 363 -3.05 -14.42 11.40
CA GLY A 363 -2.86 -13.02 11.75
C GLY A 363 -3.85 -12.09 11.02
N TRP A 364 -4.03 -12.30 9.71
CA TRP A 364 -4.95 -11.50 8.90
C TRP A 364 -6.42 -11.76 9.25
N LEU A 365 -6.82 -13.01 9.56
CA LEU A 365 -8.17 -13.33 10.02
C LEU A 365 -8.46 -12.66 11.37
N ALA A 366 -7.52 -12.74 12.33
CA ALA A 366 -7.65 -12.08 13.61
C ALA A 366 -7.74 -10.56 13.49
N LEU A 367 -6.95 -9.95 12.61
CA LEU A 367 -7.02 -8.51 12.34
C LEU A 367 -8.39 -8.11 11.77
N ALA A 368 -8.90 -8.85 10.79
CA ALA A 368 -10.23 -8.56 10.21
C ALA A 368 -11.34 -8.66 11.27
N ALA A 369 -11.31 -9.70 12.11
CA ALA A 369 -12.26 -9.85 13.21
C ALA A 369 -12.15 -8.70 14.21
N THR A 370 -10.94 -8.32 14.62
CA THR A 370 -10.72 -7.20 15.56
C THR A 370 -11.21 -5.87 15.00
N ARG A 371 -11.06 -5.62 13.69
CA ARG A 371 -11.57 -4.41 13.03
C ARG A 371 -13.09 -4.37 13.04
N LEU A 372 -13.76 -5.50 12.77
CA LEU A 372 -15.22 -5.62 12.84
C LEU A 372 -15.73 -5.45 14.28
N ASP A 373 -15.06 -6.06 15.26
CA ASP A 373 -15.40 -5.93 16.70
C ASP A 373 -15.20 -4.49 17.20
N ALA A 374 -14.26 -3.75 16.61
CA ALA A 374 -14.06 -2.33 16.86
C ALA A 374 -15.10 -1.43 16.17
N GLY A 375 -16.09 -2.02 15.47
CA GLY A 375 -17.20 -1.30 14.83
C GLY A 375 -16.90 -0.79 13.42
N GLN A 376 -15.82 -1.24 12.78
CA GLN A 376 -15.58 -0.93 11.38
C GLN A 376 -16.60 -1.68 10.49
N GLU A 377 -17.07 -1.01 9.44
CA GLU A 377 -18.05 -1.63 8.53
C GLU A 377 -17.43 -2.78 7.71
N PRO A 378 -18.19 -3.85 7.41
CA PRO A 378 -17.72 -4.96 6.59
C PRO A 378 -17.20 -4.55 5.20
N GLY A 379 -17.73 -3.45 4.64
CA GLY A 379 -17.29 -2.86 3.38
C GLY A 379 -16.13 -1.87 3.50
N ALA A 380 -15.58 -1.66 4.69
CA ALA A 380 -14.42 -0.80 4.88
C ALA A 380 -13.21 -1.38 4.14
N PRO A 381 -12.44 -0.55 3.40
CA PRO A 381 -11.30 -1.02 2.60
C PRO A 381 -10.26 -1.80 3.40
N GLU A 382 -10.07 -1.43 4.66
CA GLU A 382 -9.11 -2.05 5.58
C GLU A 382 -9.57 -3.46 5.99
N VAL A 383 -10.87 -3.64 6.23
CA VAL A 383 -11.48 -4.93 6.56
C VAL A 383 -11.44 -5.87 5.34
N GLU A 384 -11.89 -5.38 4.17
CA GLU A 384 -11.81 -6.13 2.92
C GLU A 384 -10.38 -6.57 2.60
N SER A 385 -9.41 -5.66 2.74
CA SER A 385 -8.00 -5.94 2.48
C SER A 385 -7.46 -7.02 3.42
N ALA A 386 -7.79 -6.99 4.71
CA ALA A 386 -7.36 -8.01 5.67
C ALA A 386 -7.91 -9.39 5.29
N VAL A 387 -9.21 -9.49 4.94
CA VAL A 387 -9.83 -10.77 4.52
C VAL A 387 -9.26 -11.25 3.19
N ASP A 388 -8.95 -10.36 2.24
CA ASP A 388 -8.34 -10.72 0.96
C ASP A 388 -6.92 -11.26 1.14
N ARG A 389 -6.11 -10.65 2.02
CA ARG A 389 -4.76 -11.12 2.38
C ARG A 389 -4.82 -12.47 3.11
N ALA A 390 -5.76 -12.63 4.04
CA ALA A 390 -5.99 -13.93 4.68
C ALA A 390 -6.31 -15.03 3.66
N HIS A 391 -7.21 -14.75 2.70
CA HIS A 391 -7.57 -15.68 1.64
C HIS A 391 -6.37 -16.05 0.76
N HIS A 392 -5.54 -15.08 0.41
CA HIS A 392 -4.32 -15.31 -0.36
C HIS A 392 -3.35 -16.24 0.38
N GLN A 393 -3.10 -15.98 1.67
CA GLN A 393 -2.20 -16.82 2.49
C GLN A 393 -2.78 -18.22 2.72
N TRP A 394 -4.11 -18.33 2.90
CA TRP A 394 -4.79 -19.61 3.04
C TRP A 394 -4.53 -20.55 1.85
N GLY A 395 -4.55 -20.01 0.62
CA GLY A 395 -4.24 -20.78 -0.60
C GLY A 395 -2.79 -21.25 -0.69
N ARG A 396 -1.90 -20.81 0.21
CA ARG A 396 -0.48 -21.21 0.26
C ARG A 396 -0.16 -22.20 1.36
N ILE A 397 -1.12 -22.52 2.23
CA ILE A 397 -0.95 -23.48 3.33
C ILE A 397 -0.90 -24.89 2.73
N ALA A 398 0.14 -25.62 3.09
CA ALA A 398 0.33 -26.99 2.58
C ALA A 398 -0.38 -28.06 3.43
N ASP A 399 -0.56 -27.83 4.73
CA ASP A 399 -1.19 -28.77 5.65
C ASP A 399 -2.73 -28.81 5.49
N PRO A 400 -3.33 -29.93 5.04
CA PRO A 400 -4.76 -30.05 4.85
C PRO A 400 -5.59 -29.86 6.13
N ALA A 401 -5.06 -30.18 7.31
CA ALA A 401 -5.74 -29.98 8.57
C ALA A 401 -5.88 -28.48 8.88
N ARG A 402 -4.81 -27.72 8.67
CA ARG A 402 -4.79 -26.28 8.84
C ARG A 402 -5.61 -25.53 7.77
N VAL A 403 -5.59 -26.02 6.53
CA VAL A 403 -6.45 -25.51 5.46
C VAL A 403 -7.93 -25.64 5.85
N ARG A 404 -8.34 -26.76 6.45
CA ARG A 404 -9.73 -26.95 6.91
C ARG A 404 -10.08 -26.02 8.09
N GLU A 405 -9.21 -25.95 9.09
CA GLU A 405 -9.39 -25.09 10.27
C GLU A 405 -9.57 -23.62 9.88
N LEU A 406 -8.57 -23.05 9.22
CA LEU A 406 -8.57 -21.63 8.85
C LEU A 406 -9.56 -21.31 7.71
N GLY A 407 -9.83 -22.27 6.83
CA GLY A 407 -10.82 -22.13 5.79
C GLY A 407 -12.26 -22.00 6.32
N ALA A 408 -12.57 -22.67 7.42
CA ALA A 408 -13.88 -22.51 8.08
C ALA A 408 -14.04 -21.09 8.68
N GLU A 409 -12.98 -20.54 9.25
CA GLU A 409 -12.96 -19.17 9.77
C GLU A 409 -13.03 -18.14 8.64
N LEU A 410 -12.26 -18.34 7.58
CA LEU A 410 -12.28 -17.50 6.38
C LEU A 410 -13.67 -17.51 5.73
N ALA A 411 -14.34 -18.66 5.63
CA ALA A 411 -15.67 -18.75 5.08
C ALA A 411 -16.70 -17.95 5.90
N ARG A 412 -16.59 -17.97 7.24
CA ARG A 412 -17.44 -17.15 8.12
C ARG A 412 -17.23 -15.65 7.91
N LEU A 413 -15.99 -15.20 7.82
CA LEU A 413 -15.68 -13.79 7.53
C LEU A 413 -16.17 -13.40 6.14
N ARG A 414 -16.03 -14.26 5.13
CA ARG A 414 -16.50 -13.99 3.76
C ARG A 414 -18.04 -13.88 3.64
N LEU A 415 -18.80 -14.43 4.59
CA LEU A 415 -20.25 -14.19 4.64
C LEU A 415 -20.60 -12.73 4.98
N CYS A 416 -19.81 -12.09 5.83
CA CYS A 416 -20.01 -10.70 6.24
C CYS A 416 -19.24 -9.74 5.32
N VAL A 417 -18.07 -10.16 4.83
CA VAL A 417 -17.14 -9.38 4.00
C VAL A 417 -16.97 -10.09 2.67
N PRO A 418 -17.87 -9.90 1.70
CA PRO A 418 -17.86 -10.65 0.43
C PRO A 418 -16.57 -10.42 -0.37
N GLY A 419 -15.92 -9.25 -0.19
CA GLY A 419 -14.71 -8.89 -0.90
C GLY A 419 -14.98 -8.44 -2.33
N ARG A 420 -13.93 -8.01 -3.03
CA ARG A 420 -14.02 -7.44 -4.38
C ARG A 420 -14.14 -8.50 -5.48
N GLN A 421 -13.79 -9.75 -5.19
CA GLN A 421 -13.89 -10.86 -6.16
C GLN A 421 -15.22 -11.60 -5.96
N GLU A 422 -16.09 -11.53 -6.98
CA GLU A 422 -17.28 -12.37 -7.01
C GLU A 422 -16.88 -13.85 -6.97
N GLY A 423 -17.56 -14.65 -6.12
CA GLY A 423 -17.27 -16.08 -5.99
C GLY A 423 -16.13 -16.43 -5.03
N ALA A 424 -15.53 -15.48 -4.30
CA ALA A 424 -14.48 -15.79 -3.33
C ALA A 424 -14.94 -16.76 -2.23
N LEU A 425 -16.17 -16.60 -1.73
CA LEU A 425 -16.76 -17.53 -0.76
C LEU A 425 -16.98 -18.93 -1.37
N ASP A 426 -17.45 -18.98 -2.61
CA ASP A 426 -17.68 -20.25 -3.31
C ASP A 426 -16.38 -20.99 -3.61
N HIS A 427 -15.30 -20.25 -3.84
CA HIS A 427 -13.96 -20.82 -3.96
C HIS A 427 -13.54 -21.53 -2.67
N VAL A 428 -13.65 -20.85 -1.52
CA VAL A 428 -13.33 -21.41 -0.20
C VAL A 428 -14.18 -22.64 0.08
N ARG A 429 -15.48 -22.58 -0.17
CA ARG A 429 -16.40 -23.71 0.06
C ARG A 429 -16.08 -24.91 -0.82
N ARG A 430 -15.79 -24.71 -2.10
CA ARG A 430 -15.41 -25.80 -3.01
C ARG A 430 -14.13 -26.48 -2.55
N GLN A 431 -13.11 -25.72 -2.16
CA GLN A 431 -11.85 -26.28 -1.70
C GLN A 431 -12.02 -27.05 -0.39
N LEU A 432 -12.83 -26.55 0.56
CA LEU A 432 -13.16 -27.28 1.79
C LEU A 432 -13.92 -28.60 1.52
N SER A 433 -14.89 -28.60 0.60
CA SER A 433 -15.61 -29.82 0.23
C SER A 433 -14.72 -30.87 -0.45
N GLN A 434 -13.77 -30.42 -1.30
CA GLN A 434 -12.78 -31.33 -1.89
C GLN A 434 -11.88 -32.01 -0.85
N LEU A 435 -11.46 -31.25 0.18
CA LEU A 435 -10.65 -31.79 1.28
C LEU A 435 -11.44 -32.75 2.20
N GLN A 436 -12.78 -32.62 2.28
CA GLN A 436 -13.63 -33.56 2.99
C GLN A 436 -13.82 -34.89 2.24
N THR A 437 -13.81 -34.83 0.90
CA THR A 437 -13.96 -36.03 0.07
C THR A 437 -12.67 -36.84 -0.05
N GLN A 438 -11.51 -36.24 0.27
CA GLN A 438 -10.19 -36.89 0.20
C GLN A 438 -9.72 -37.46 1.56
N ALA A 439 -10.46 -37.25 2.64
CA ALA A 439 -10.19 -37.74 3.99
C ALA A 439 -11.04 -38.97 4.30
#